data_720e5c4154f7f645f24f6ad390fdf725
#
_entry.id   720e5c4154f7f645f24f6ad390fdf725
#
_cell.length_a   1.000
_cell.length_b   1.000
_cell.length_c   1.000
_cell.angle_alpha   90.00
_cell.angle_beta   90.00
_cell.angle_gamma   90.00
#
_symmetry.space_group_name_H-M   'P 1'
#
loop_
_entity.id
_entity.type
_entity.pdbx_description
1 polymer ?
#
loop_
_entity_poly.entity_id
_entity_poly.type
_entity_poly.pdbx_seq_one_letter_code
_entity_poly.pdbx_strand_id
1 'polypeptide(L)'
;MIKLSTELLSAQLNAIVDFISDGSLVVYASDVGNTSLPSVVIPLDWPCGIVEDGTLTFNQTEGLIRNPVMRWVRIYNKQGLPVLDAEIGTDIEIDVEQSVIGGKVIIRNLTIRYGTE
;
A
#
# COMPACT_ATOMS: atom_id res chain seq x y z
N MET A 1 21.01 16.52 -0.01
CA MET A 1 20.17 15.34 -0.25
C MET A 1 20.78 14.12 0.37
N ILE A 2 19.95 13.26 0.97
CA ILE A 2 20.40 12.01 1.52
C ILE A 2 20.13 10.90 0.50
N LYS A 3 21.18 10.15 0.16
CA LYS A 3 21.04 8.96 -0.68
C LYS A 3 21.18 7.73 0.20
N LEU A 4 20.26 6.81 0.05
CA LEU A 4 20.28 5.55 0.78
C LEU A 4 20.76 4.41 -0.13
N SER A 5 21.55 3.50 0.43
CA SER A 5 21.93 2.29 -0.29
C SER A 5 20.69 1.39 -0.47
N THR A 6 20.74 0.52 -1.47
CA THR A 6 19.69 -0.48 -1.68
C THR A 6 19.51 -1.36 -0.44
N GLU A 7 20.62 -1.69 0.23
CA GLU A 7 20.58 -2.49 1.46
C GLU A 7 19.80 -1.79 2.57
N LEU A 8 20.02 -0.48 2.76
CA LEU A 8 19.29 0.28 3.77
C LEU A 8 17.82 0.41 3.41
N LEU A 9 17.49 0.68 2.14
CA LEU A 9 16.11 0.72 1.68
C LEU A 9 15.40 -0.61 1.92
N SER A 10 16.09 -1.72 1.61
CA SER A 10 15.53 -3.06 1.85
C SER A 10 15.31 -3.32 3.34
N ALA A 11 16.23 -2.87 4.19
CA ALA A 11 16.07 -3.01 5.64
C ALA A 11 14.86 -2.20 6.15
N GLN A 12 14.66 -1.00 5.64
CA GLN A 12 13.50 -0.18 6.00
C GLN A 12 12.20 -0.82 5.53
N LEU A 13 12.17 -1.36 4.32
CA LEU A 13 10.98 -2.04 3.79
C LEU A 13 10.68 -3.32 4.57
N ASN A 14 11.71 -4.08 4.99
CA ASN A 14 11.51 -5.24 5.84
C ASN A 14 10.91 -4.87 7.20
N ALA A 15 11.33 -3.74 7.78
CA ALA A 15 10.72 -3.23 9.01
C ALA A 15 9.24 -2.86 8.76
N ILE A 16 8.93 -2.24 7.64
CA ILE A 16 7.54 -1.93 7.27
C ILE A 16 6.72 -3.20 7.14
N VAL A 17 7.24 -4.24 6.48
CA VAL A 17 6.56 -5.55 6.37
C VAL A 17 6.19 -6.08 7.75
N ASP A 18 7.11 -6.01 8.71
CA ASP A 18 6.83 -6.48 10.06
C ASP A 18 5.72 -5.67 10.76
N PHE A 19 5.67 -4.37 10.49
CA PHE A 19 4.65 -3.50 11.09
C PHE A 19 3.26 -3.67 10.47
N ILE A 20 3.16 -3.94 9.17
CA ILE A 20 1.88 -3.94 8.46
C ILE A 20 1.31 -5.34 8.20
N SER A 21 2.10 -6.40 8.35
CA SER A 21 1.60 -7.77 8.14
C SER A 21 0.46 -8.07 9.10
N ASP A 22 -0.56 -8.78 8.61
CA ASP A 22 -1.85 -9.00 9.28
C ASP A 22 -2.68 -7.72 9.46
N GLY A 23 -2.25 -6.60 8.93
CA GLY A 23 -3.02 -5.37 8.90
C GLY A 23 -3.93 -5.28 7.68
N SER A 24 -4.16 -4.05 7.24
CA SER A 24 -4.99 -3.80 6.05
C SER A 24 -4.47 -2.61 5.28
N LEU A 25 -4.74 -2.64 3.97
CA LEU A 25 -4.51 -1.53 3.07
C LEU A 25 -5.87 -1.00 2.64
N VAL A 26 -6.11 0.29 2.83
CA VAL A 26 -7.38 0.91 2.47
C VAL A 26 -7.13 1.99 1.42
N VAL A 27 -7.83 1.88 0.30
CA VAL A 27 -7.85 2.91 -0.74
C VAL A 27 -9.02 3.84 -0.45
N TYR A 28 -8.78 5.15 -0.49
CA TYR A 28 -9.81 6.14 -0.18
C TYR A 28 -10.20 6.96 -1.41
N ALA A 29 -11.49 7.26 -1.52
CA ALA A 29 -12.05 8.14 -2.55
C ALA A 29 -12.06 9.61 -2.10
N SER A 30 -12.00 9.85 -0.81
CA SER A 30 -12.00 11.19 -0.21
C SER A 30 -10.66 11.90 -0.42
N ASP A 31 -10.60 13.19 -0.07
CA ASP A 31 -9.35 13.95 -0.15
C ASP A 31 -8.28 13.37 0.75
N VAL A 32 -7.01 13.58 0.38
CA VAL A 32 -5.87 13.07 1.15
C VAL A 32 -5.97 13.50 2.62
N GLY A 33 -5.83 12.51 3.51
CA GLY A 33 -5.98 12.72 4.95
C GLY A 33 -7.41 12.55 5.48
N ASN A 34 -8.39 12.48 4.59
CA ASN A 34 -9.80 12.27 4.96
C ASN A 34 -10.17 10.79 4.74
N THR A 35 -10.59 10.12 5.79
CA THR A 35 -10.87 8.67 5.76
C THR A 35 -12.37 8.34 5.71
N SER A 36 -13.21 9.30 5.33
CA SER A 36 -14.67 9.13 5.37
C SER A 36 -15.24 8.27 4.24
N LEU A 37 -14.51 8.14 3.10
CA LEU A 37 -15.00 7.42 1.92
C LEU A 37 -14.02 6.33 1.47
N PRO A 38 -14.02 5.16 2.11
CA PRO A 38 -13.18 4.04 1.66
C PRO A 38 -13.70 3.48 0.33
N SER A 39 -12.77 3.28 -0.61
CA SER A 39 -13.06 2.67 -1.92
C SER A 39 -12.89 1.17 -1.87
N VAL A 40 -11.79 0.69 -1.27
CA VAL A 40 -11.43 -0.73 -1.20
C VAL A 40 -10.70 -0.98 0.11
N VAL A 41 -11.01 -2.09 0.75
CA VAL A 41 -10.26 -2.59 1.91
C VAL A 41 -9.62 -3.91 1.50
N ILE A 42 -8.29 -3.99 1.60
CA ILE A 42 -7.54 -5.19 1.22
C ILE A 42 -6.81 -5.70 2.46
N PRO A 43 -7.14 -6.91 2.94
CA PRO A 43 -6.42 -7.51 4.06
C PRO A 43 -5.00 -7.89 3.64
N LEU A 44 -4.05 -7.76 4.55
CA LEU A 44 -2.65 -8.11 4.31
C LEU A 44 -2.31 -9.41 5.04
N ASP A 45 -1.56 -10.28 4.34
CA ASP A 45 -1.14 -11.56 4.90
C ASP A 45 0.03 -11.39 5.87
N TRP A 46 0.44 -12.47 6.48
CA TRP A 46 1.65 -12.59 7.28
C TRP A 46 2.58 -13.66 6.68
N PRO A 47 3.78 -13.29 6.15
CA PRO A 47 4.21 -11.93 5.83
C PRO A 47 3.42 -11.36 4.67
N CYS A 48 3.33 -10.03 4.58
CA CYS A 48 2.51 -9.39 3.55
C CYS A 48 3.19 -9.34 2.18
N GLY A 49 4.48 -9.64 2.10
CA GLY A 49 5.19 -9.61 0.83
C GLY A 49 6.68 -9.88 0.98
N ILE A 50 7.41 -9.70 -0.10
CA ILE A 50 8.84 -9.94 -0.21
C ILE A 50 9.54 -8.65 -0.61
N VAL A 51 10.66 -8.34 0.04
CA VAL A 51 11.49 -7.17 -0.27
C VAL A 51 12.68 -7.60 -1.11
N GLU A 52 12.81 -7.00 -2.30
CA GLU A 52 13.95 -7.20 -3.19
C GLU A 52 14.32 -5.87 -3.85
N ASP A 53 15.61 -5.55 -3.87
CA ASP A 53 16.17 -4.39 -4.58
C ASP A 53 15.46 -3.07 -4.24
N GLY A 54 15.12 -2.87 -2.96
CA GLY A 54 14.48 -1.63 -2.50
C GLY A 54 13.00 -1.52 -2.84
N THR A 55 12.36 -2.63 -3.19
CA THR A 55 10.94 -2.67 -3.51
C THR A 55 10.26 -3.77 -2.70
N LEU A 56 9.11 -3.45 -2.13
CA LEU A 56 8.24 -4.44 -1.50
C LEU A 56 7.21 -4.92 -2.53
N THR A 57 7.26 -6.19 -2.85
CA THR A 57 6.25 -6.85 -3.69
C THR A 57 5.28 -7.59 -2.78
N PHE A 58 4.02 -7.17 -2.79
CA PHE A 58 3.00 -7.77 -1.94
C PHE A 58 2.63 -9.17 -2.42
N ASN A 59 2.29 -10.04 -1.49
CA ASN A 59 1.62 -11.29 -1.82
C ASN A 59 0.32 -10.96 -2.52
N GLN A 60 -0.09 -11.82 -3.45
CA GLN A 60 -1.30 -11.58 -4.20
C GLN A 60 -2.51 -11.64 -3.26
N THR A 61 -3.08 -10.47 -3.00
CA THR A 61 -4.28 -10.32 -2.18
C THR A 61 -5.16 -9.27 -2.84
N GLU A 62 -6.45 -9.38 -2.64
CA GLU A 62 -7.41 -8.55 -3.34
C GLU A 62 -8.50 -8.02 -2.44
N GLY A 63 -9.14 -6.93 -2.89
CA GLY A 63 -10.34 -6.39 -2.29
C GLY A 63 -11.36 -6.06 -3.36
N LEU A 64 -12.60 -5.87 -2.95
CA LEU A 64 -13.69 -5.51 -3.85
C LEU A 64 -14.00 -4.01 -3.75
N ILE A 65 -14.23 -3.39 -4.89
CA ILE A 65 -14.52 -1.97 -4.99
C ILE A 65 -15.88 -1.67 -4.39
N ARG A 66 -15.91 -0.73 -3.43
CA ARG A 66 -17.13 -0.15 -2.87
C ARG A 66 -17.44 1.21 -3.49
N ASN A 67 -16.39 1.92 -3.92
CA ASN A 67 -16.47 3.21 -4.59
C ASN A 67 -15.41 3.21 -5.70
N PRO A 68 -15.78 3.49 -6.95
CA PRO A 68 -14.82 3.43 -8.07
C PRO A 68 -13.79 4.56 -8.08
N VAL A 69 -13.98 5.61 -7.28
CA VAL A 69 -12.98 6.67 -7.16
C VAL A 69 -11.89 6.23 -6.20
N MET A 70 -10.63 6.33 -6.63
CA MET A 70 -9.46 5.93 -5.85
C MET A 70 -8.43 7.04 -5.89
N ARG A 71 -8.15 7.67 -4.75
CA ARG A 71 -7.30 8.85 -4.69
C ARG A 71 -6.00 8.63 -3.95
N TRP A 72 -6.04 7.90 -2.83
CA TRP A 72 -4.85 7.67 -2.01
C TRP A 72 -5.04 6.42 -1.15
N VAL A 73 -3.96 5.98 -0.52
CA VAL A 73 -3.92 4.73 0.25
C VAL A 73 -3.38 5.00 1.64
N ARG A 74 -3.97 4.37 2.64
CA ARG A 74 -3.42 4.28 3.99
C ARG A 74 -3.27 2.83 4.40
N ILE A 75 -2.12 2.49 4.96
CA ILE A 75 -1.87 1.13 5.45
C ILE A 75 -1.92 1.14 6.97
N TYR A 76 -2.68 0.21 7.52
CA TYR A 76 -2.89 0.03 8.94
C TYR A 76 -2.20 -1.23 9.42
N ASN A 77 -1.73 -1.24 10.68
CA ASN A 77 -1.23 -2.46 11.29
C ASN A 77 -2.39 -3.33 11.78
N LYS A 78 -2.08 -4.48 12.38
CA LYS A 78 -3.14 -5.41 12.80
C LYS A 78 -3.97 -4.89 13.97
N GLN A 79 -3.50 -3.86 14.70
CA GLN A 79 -4.29 -3.20 15.72
C GLN A 79 -5.19 -2.09 15.16
N GLY A 80 -5.13 -1.86 13.84
CA GLY A 80 -5.93 -0.82 13.20
C GLY A 80 -5.32 0.58 13.30
N LEU A 81 -4.04 0.69 13.67
CA LEU A 81 -3.35 1.98 13.74
C LEU A 81 -2.71 2.31 12.39
N PRO A 82 -2.79 3.57 11.94
CA PRO A 82 -2.18 3.95 10.66
C PRO A 82 -0.65 3.89 10.73
N VAL A 83 -0.02 3.30 9.72
CA VAL A 83 1.43 3.18 9.63
C VAL A 83 1.99 4.13 8.58
N LEU A 84 1.40 4.16 7.39
CA LEU A 84 1.87 5.04 6.32
C LEU A 84 0.75 5.39 5.34
N ASP A 85 0.93 6.53 4.67
CA ASP A 85 0.10 6.96 3.56
C ASP A 85 0.92 6.86 2.27
N ALA A 86 0.27 6.51 1.17
CA ALA A 86 0.93 6.31 -0.11
C ALA A 86 0.11 6.90 -1.25
N GLU A 87 0.82 7.38 -2.26
CA GLU A 87 0.23 7.88 -3.49
C GLU A 87 0.17 6.75 -4.52
N ILE A 88 -1.01 6.56 -5.11
CA ILE A 88 -1.21 5.52 -6.12
C ILE A 88 -0.46 5.89 -7.40
N GLY A 89 0.27 4.92 -7.94
CA GLY A 89 1.06 5.10 -9.15
C GLY A 89 2.46 5.61 -8.91
N THR A 90 2.69 6.33 -7.81
CA THR A 90 4.02 6.86 -7.47
C THR A 90 4.68 6.00 -6.40
N ASP A 91 3.99 5.78 -5.29
CA ASP A 91 4.52 5.04 -4.15
C ASP A 91 4.06 3.59 -4.16
N ILE A 92 2.81 3.37 -4.52
CA ILE A 92 2.21 2.04 -4.53
C ILE A 92 1.53 1.77 -5.86
N GLU A 93 1.69 0.55 -6.36
CA GLU A 93 1.11 0.10 -7.59
C GLU A 93 -0.03 -0.87 -7.30
N ILE A 94 -1.19 -0.61 -7.91
CA ILE A 94 -2.37 -1.47 -7.79
C ILE A 94 -2.90 -1.78 -9.18
N ASP A 95 -3.51 -2.96 -9.33
CA ASP A 95 -4.21 -3.35 -10.54
C ASP A 95 -5.71 -3.34 -10.29
N VAL A 96 -6.43 -2.63 -11.14
CA VAL A 96 -7.90 -2.57 -11.09
C VAL A 96 -8.42 -3.35 -12.29
N GLU A 97 -9.06 -4.50 -12.04
CA GLU A 97 -9.59 -5.32 -13.12
C GLU A 97 -10.83 -4.69 -13.75
N GLN A 98 -11.71 -4.14 -12.91
CA GLN A 98 -12.92 -3.45 -13.37
C GLN A 98 -13.19 -2.27 -12.44
N SER A 99 -13.30 -1.07 -13.00
CA SER A 99 -13.53 0.16 -12.23
C SER A 99 -15.02 0.36 -11.91
N VAL A 100 -15.65 -0.67 -11.36
CA VAL A 100 -17.07 -0.64 -10.98
C VAL A 100 -17.23 -1.24 -9.60
N ILE A 101 -18.34 -0.94 -8.93
CA ILE A 101 -18.65 -1.54 -7.63
C ILE A 101 -18.66 -3.07 -7.78
N GLY A 102 -17.96 -3.77 -6.90
CA GLY A 102 -17.78 -5.22 -6.97
C GLY A 102 -16.60 -5.67 -7.81
N GLY A 103 -15.92 -4.75 -8.54
CA GLY A 103 -14.71 -5.07 -9.27
C GLY A 103 -13.55 -5.37 -8.33
N LYS A 104 -12.55 -6.09 -8.82
CA LYS A 104 -11.38 -6.50 -8.02
C LYS A 104 -10.25 -5.52 -8.14
N VAL A 105 -9.57 -5.28 -7.02
CA VAL A 105 -8.32 -4.53 -6.95
C VAL A 105 -7.27 -5.41 -6.30
N ILE A 106 -6.11 -5.52 -6.95
CA ILE A 106 -4.99 -6.31 -6.49
C ILE A 106 -3.83 -5.37 -6.21
N ILE A 107 -3.20 -5.48 -5.05
CA ILE A 107 -1.99 -4.70 -4.74
C ILE A 107 -0.77 -5.41 -5.32
N ARG A 108 0.18 -4.62 -5.84
CA ARG A 108 1.41 -5.13 -6.47
C ARG A 108 2.63 -4.85 -5.64
N ASN A 109 3.07 -3.61 -5.60
CA ASN A 109 4.32 -3.28 -4.92
C ASN A 109 4.30 -1.88 -4.31
N LEU A 110 5.19 -1.69 -3.35
CA LEU A 110 5.42 -0.42 -2.66
C LEU A 110 6.88 -0.06 -2.83
N THR A 111 7.14 1.16 -3.26
CA THR A 111 8.48 1.72 -3.39
C THR A 111 8.57 2.98 -2.57
N ILE A 112 9.56 3.05 -1.69
CA ILE A 112 9.84 4.25 -0.91
C ILE A 112 10.91 5.06 -1.63
N ARG A 113 10.65 6.36 -1.83
CA ARG A 113 11.56 7.24 -2.54
C ARG A 113 12.12 8.27 -1.58
N TYR A 114 13.46 8.36 -1.55
CA TYR A 114 14.19 9.33 -0.76
C TYR A 114 15.13 10.12 -1.68
N GLY A 115 15.30 11.42 -1.38
CA GLY A 115 16.25 12.22 -2.07
C GLY A 115 16.04 12.30 -3.57
N THR A 116 14.80 12.38 -3.97
CA THR A 116 14.44 12.50 -5.38
C THR A 116 14.63 13.92 -5.86
N GLU A 117 15.30 14.06 -6.90
CA GLU A 117 15.30 15.28 -7.65
C GLU A 117 16.11 15.17 -8.86
#